data_c1e83d8f580b65a5b008adf0632d772b
#
_entry.id   c1e83d8f580b65a5b008adf0632d772b
#
_cell.length_a   1.000
_cell.length_b   1.000
_cell.length_c   1.000
_cell.angle_alpha   90.00
_cell.angle_beta   90.00
_cell.angle_gamma   90.00
#
_symmetry.space_group_name_H-M   'P 1'
#
loop_
_entity.id
_entity.type
_entity.pdbx_description
1 polymer ?
#
loop_
_entity_poly.entity_id
_entity_poly.type
_entity_poly.pdbx_seq_one_letter_code
_entity_poly.pdbx_strand_id
1 'polypeptide(L)'
;MAKNIAKALLDIEAVSLSPNDLFTWSSGIKSPIYCDNRITLGYPEVRNAIRDGLIQLIKEHFSNVEIISGTATAGIPHAAYISEKLELPMNYVRSKSKSHGKQNQIEGAKSENKNVVVVEDLISTGGSSITAVEALEEAGANVLGVVAIFTYGLSLIHI
;
A
#
# COMPACT_ATOMS: atom_id res chain seq x y z
N MET A 1 10.76 10.75 -10.83
CA MET A 1 10.60 9.77 -9.72
C MET A 1 9.99 8.45 -10.20
N ALA A 2 8.75 8.39 -10.65
CA ALA A 2 8.07 7.13 -11.05
C ALA A 2 8.86 6.27 -12.07
N LYS A 3 9.46 6.87 -13.12
CA LYS A 3 10.26 6.13 -14.10
C LYS A 3 11.48 5.42 -13.49
N ASN A 4 12.12 6.03 -12.47
CA ASN A 4 13.29 5.44 -11.81
C ASN A 4 12.88 4.26 -10.93
N ILE A 5 11.73 4.36 -10.24
CA ILE A 5 11.18 3.26 -9.44
C ILE A 5 10.74 2.11 -10.36
N ALA A 6 10.03 2.40 -11.46
CA ALA A 6 9.64 1.36 -12.42
C ALA A 6 10.85 0.60 -13.00
N LYS A 7 11.94 1.33 -13.34
CA LYS A 7 13.18 0.70 -13.78
C LYS A 7 13.80 -0.17 -12.68
N ALA A 8 13.88 0.33 -11.45
CA ALA A 8 14.43 -0.43 -10.33
C ALA A 8 13.64 -1.71 -10.05
N LEU A 9 12.30 -1.68 -10.15
CA LEU A 9 11.46 -2.87 -9.99
C LEU A 9 11.72 -3.92 -11.08
N LEU A 10 11.98 -3.50 -12.32
CA LEU A 10 12.38 -4.40 -13.41
C LEU A 10 13.78 -4.96 -13.19
N ASP A 11 14.74 -4.13 -12.80
CA ASP A 11 16.16 -4.52 -12.59
C ASP A 11 16.31 -5.59 -11.49
N ILE A 12 15.44 -5.58 -10.46
CA ILE A 12 15.41 -6.59 -9.38
C ILE A 12 14.42 -7.73 -9.61
N GLU A 13 13.82 -7.79 -10.80
CA GLU A 13 12.80 -8.79 -11.18
C GLU A 13 11.55 -8.80 -10.28
N ALA A 14 11.26 -7.70 -9.57
CA ALA A 14 10.00 -7.51 -8.85
C ALA A 14 8.80 -7.38 -9.82
N VAL A 15 9.05 -6.90 -11.03
CA VAL A 15 8.09 -6.88 -12.14
C VAL A 15 8.57 -7.84 -13.22
N SER A 16 7.73 -8.80 -13.59
CA SER A 16 7.99 -9.80 -14.63
C SER A 16 7.03 -9.59 -15.80
N LEU A 17 7.54 -9.79 -17.01
CA LEU A 17 6.78 -9.70 -18.26
C LEU A 17 6.79 -11.04 -18.98
N SER A 18 5.61 -11.57 -19.34
CA SER A 18 5.45 -12.81 -20.09
C SER A 18 4.31 -12.68 -21.10
N PRO A 19 4.57 -12.08 -22.28
CA PRO A 19 3.51 -11.83 -23.26
C PRO A 19 2.95 -13.09 -23.93
N ASN A 20 3.74 -14.18 -23.97
CA ASN A 20 3.35 -15.43 -24.61
C ASN A 20 2.77 -16.47 -23.65
N ASP A 21 3.07 -16.34 -22.34
CA ASP A 21 2.58 -17.24 -21.28
C ASP A 21 2.08 -16.39 -20.11
N LEU A 22 0.77 -16.10 -20.14
CA LEU A 22 0.17 -15.10 -19.24
C LEU A 22 0.14 -15.58 -17.79
N PHE A 23 0.49 -14.70 -16.88
CA PHE A 23 0.27 -14.89 -15.45
C PHE A 23 -1.23 -14.90 -15.12
N THR A 24 -1.63 -15.71 -14.17
CA THR A 24 -2.99 -15.67 -13.60
C THR A 24 -2.90 -15.07 -12.19
N TRP A 25 -3.49 -13.88 -12.01
CA TRP A 25 -3.53 -13.23 -10.70
C TRP A 25 -4.49 -13.93 -9.74
N SER A 26 -4.42 -13.62 -8.45
CA SER A 26 -5.33 -14.15 -7.43
C SER A 26 -6.82 -13.84 -7.72
N SER A 27 -7.09 -12.76 -8.45
CA SER A 27 -8.42 -12.38 -8.95
C SER A 27 -8.93 -13.26 -10.11
N GLY A 28 -8.07 -14.13 -10.67
CA GLY A 28 -8.37 -14.93 -11.87
C GLY A 28 -8.08 -14.21 -13.19
N ILE A 29 -7.68 -12.95 -13.16
CA ILE A 29 -7.35 -12.17 -14.36
C ILE A 29 -6.04 -12.72 -14.97
N LYS A 30 -6.02 -12.93 -16.28
CA LYS A 30 -4.82 -13.27 -17.04
C LYS A 30 -4.14 -12.00 -17.54
N SER A 31 -2.84 -11.87 -17.27
CA SER A 31 -2.07 -10.68 -17.59
C SER A 31 -0.65 -11.02 -18.06
N PRO A 32 -0.09 -10.27 -19.02
CA PRO A 32 1.30 -10.43 -19.41
C PRO A 32 2.29 -9.84 -18.38
N ILE A 33 1.81 -9.20 -17.34
CA ILE A 33 2.62 -8.56 -16.30
C ILE A 33 2.26 -9.14 -14.92
N TYR A 34 3.29 -9.37 -14.10
CA TYR A 34 3.15 -9.75 -12.69
C TYR A 34 4.09 -8.89 -11.85
N CYS A 35 3.60 -8.39 -10.73
CA CYS A 35 4.39 -7.58 -9.78
C CYS A 35 4.37 -8.25 -8.40
N ASP A 36 5.56 -8.45 -7.83
CA ASP A 36 5.76 -8.87 -6.43
C ASP A 36 6.66 -7.84 -5.71
N ASN A 37 6.02 -6.86 -5.11
CA ASN A 37 6.73 -5.78 -4.40
C ASN A 37 7.45 -6.26 -3.13
N ARG A 38 7.17 -7.47 -2.61
CA ARG A 38 7.86 -8.05 -1.45
C ARG A 38 9.35 -8.29 -1.73
N ILE A 39 9.72 -8.51 -3.00
CA ILE A 39 11.12 -8.64 -3.43
C ILE A 39 11.92 -7.39 -3.07
N THR A 40 11.31 -6.21 -3.10
CA THR A 40 11.97 -4.93 -2.77
C THR A 40 12.55 -4.90 -1.36
N LEU A 41 12.00 -5.70 -0.43
CA LEU A 41 12.48 -5.76 0.94
C LEU A 41 13.91 -6.31 1.05
N GLY A 42 14.34 -7.13 0.09
CA GLY A 42 15.70 -7.65 -0.02
C GLY A 42 16.72 -6.65 -0.60
N TYR A 43 16.27 -5.50 -1.13
CA TYR A 43 17.10 -4.50 -1.79
C TYR A 43 17.00 -3.14 -1.08
N PRO A 44 17.88 -2.86 -0.09
CA PRO A 44 17.78 -1.65 0.73
C PRO A 44 17.74 -0.34 -0.06
N GLU A 45 18.50 -0.23 -1.16
CA GLU A 45 18.52 0.97 -2.00
C GLU A 45 17.18 1.19 -2.70
N VAL A 46 16.59 0.13 -3.28
CA VAL A 46 15.28 0.19 -3.94
C VAL A 46 14.18 0.49 -2.94
N ARG A 47 14.18 -0.19 -1.80
CA ARG A 47 13.25 0.03 -0.69
C ARG A 47 13.29 1.49 -0.20
N ASN A 48 14.49 2.07 -0.06
CA ASN A 48 14.65 3.46 0.37
C ASN A 48 14.14 4.43 -0.70
N ALA A 49 14.41 4.18 -1.97
CA ALA A 49 13.89 5.00 -3.07
C ALA A 49 12.34 4.97 -3.13
N ILE A 50 11.73 3.80 -2.91
CA ILE A 50 10.29 3.64 -2.81
C ILE A 50 9.74 4.44 -1.63
N ARG A 51 10.32 4.28 -0.43
CA ARG A 51 9.94 5.04 0.77
C ARG A 51 9.95 6.54 0.50
N ASP A 52 11.06 7.05 -0.05
CA ASP A 52 11.24 8.48 -0.27
C ASP A 52 10.26 9.01 -1.34
N GLY A 53 9.97 8.18 -2.34
CA GLY A 53 8.95 8.48 -3.34
C GLY A 53 7.54 8.57 -2.77
N LEU A 54 7.15 7.60 -1.94
CA LEU A 54 5.84 7.60 -1.27
C LEU A 54 5.72 8.77 -0.27
N ILE A 55 6.78 9.10 0.46
CA ILE A 55 6.83 10.26 1.35
C ILE A 55 6.62 11.57 0.56
N GLN A 56 7.24 11.69 -0.63
CA GLN A 56 7.03 12.86 -1.47
C GLN A 56 5.56 12.99 -1.87
N LEU A 57 4.91 11.91 -2.34
CA LEU A 57 3.48 11.91 -2.67
C LEU A 57 2.60 12.28 -1.47
N ILE A 58 2.91 11.74 -0.29
CA ILE A 58 2.17 12.04 0.94
C ILE A 58 2.29 13.53 1.28
N LYS A 59 3.48 14.11 1.22
CA LYS A 59 3.69 15.54 1.50
C LYS A 59 3.01 16.47 0.49
N GLU A 60 2.96 16.06 -0.77
CA GLU A 60 2.34 16.85 -1.85
C GLU A 60 0.82 16.85 -1.78
N HIS A 61 0.20 15.71 -1.41
CA HIS A 61 -1.24 15.52 -1.50
C HIS A 61 -1.95 15.45 -0.14
N PHE A 62 -1.25 15.08 0.93
CA PHE A 62 -1.82 14.80 2.26
C PHE A 62 -1.00 15.46 3.37
N SER A 63 -0.76 16.77 3.26
CA SER A 63 0.14 17.53 4.17
C SER A 63 -0.28 17.53 5.64
N ASN A 64 -1.54 17.20 5.93
CA ASN A 64 -2.11 17.13 7.28
C ASN A 64 -2.25 15.70 7.82
N VAL A 65 -1.51 14.74 7.26
CA VAL A 65 -1.49 13.36 7.75
C VAL A 65 -0.95 13.29 9.18
N GLU A 66 -1.61 12.49 10.02
CA GLU A 66 -1.25 12.27 11.42
C GLU A 66 -0.85 10.81 11.70
N ILE A 67 -1.34 9.85 10.90
CA ILE A 67 -1.06 8.41 11.06
C ILE A 67 -0.80 7.79 9.69
N ILE A 68 0.18 6.91 9.63
CA ILE A 68 0.44 6.06 8.47
C ILE A 68 -0.14 4.67 8.75
N SER A 69 -1.00 4.18 7.86
CA SER A 69 -1.65 2.87 8.00
C SER A 69 -1.21 1.92 6.89
N GLY A 70 -0.69 0.76 7.24
CA GLY A 70 -0.30 -0.26 6.25
C GLY A 70 -1.42 -1.27 6.00
N THR A 71 -1.59 -1.72 4.75
CA THR A 71 -2.43 -2.88 4.45
C THR A 71 -1.67 -4.18 4.74
N ALA A 72 -2.26 -5.06 5.50
CA ALA A 72 -1.66 -6.37 5.72
C ALA A 72 -1.78 -7.24 4.45
N THR A 73 -0.69 -7.88 4.04
CA THR A 73 0.59 -8.04 4.76
C THR A 73 1.68 -7.16 4.15
N ALA A 74 1.72 -7.01 2.84
CA ALA A 74 2.85 -6.44 2.10
C ALA A 74 2.97 -4.92 2.23
N GLY A 75 1.88 -4.21 2.56
CA GLY A 75 1.91 -2.77 2.84
C GLY A 75 2.54 -2.41 4.20
N ILE A 76 2.54 -3.35 5.16
CA ILE A 76 3.04 -3.08 6.53
C ILE A 76 4.50 -2.62 6.55
N PRO A 77 5.47 -3.30 5.91
CA PRO A 77 6.86 -2.88 5.95
C PRO A 77 7.07 -1.48 5.37
N HIS A 78 6.39 -1.15 4.27
CA HIS A 78 6.50 0.15 3.63
C HIS A 78 5.90 1.26 4.50
N ALA A 79 4.75 1.00 5.13
CA ALA A 79 4.15 1.92 6.11
C ALA A 79 5.11 2.17 7.29
N ALA A 80 5.80 1.13 7.79
CA ALA A 80 6.76 1.26 8.87
C ALA A 80 7.96 2.15 8.49
N TYR A 81 8.53 1.98 7.30
CA TYR A 81 9.64 2.82 6.82
C TYR A 81 9.23 4.28 6.61
N ILE A 82 7.99 4.52 6.15
CA ILE A 82 7.45 5.88 5.97
C ILE A 82 7.20 6.53 7.33
N SER A 83 6.53 5.81 8.23
CA SER A 83 6.20 6.26 9.58
C SER A 83 7.46 6.62 10.36
N GLU A 84 8.48 5.76 10.34
CA GLU A 84 9.77 6.02 10.98
C GLU A 84 10.43 7.31 10.44
N LYS A 85 10.45 7.45 9.11
CA LYS A 85 11.10 8.61 8.46
C LYS A 85 10.35 9.92 8.66
N LEU A 86 9.02 9.87 8.81
CA LEU A 86 8.17 11.03 9.08
C LEU A 86 7.99 11.31 10.59
N GLU A 87 8.47 10.42 11.45
CA GLU A 87 8.27 10.46 12.91
C GLU A 87 6.77 10.49 13.27
N LEU A 88 5.93 9.78 12.49
CA LEU A 88 4.49 9.68 12.70
C LEU A 88 4.11 8.33 13.32
N PRO A 89 3.05 8.28 14.16
CA PRO A 89 2.45 7.04 14.59
C PRO A 89 2.01 6.18 13.40
N MET A 90 2.02 4.85 13.59
CA MET A 90 1.48 3.93 12.59
C MET A 90 0.52 2.91 13.18
N ASN A 91 -0.32 2.39 12.33
CA ASN A 91 -1.09 1.17 12.52
C ASN A 91 -1.11 0.34 11.22
N TYR A 92 -1.73 -0.81 11.25
CA TYR A 92 -1.99 -1.58 10.06
C TYR A 92 -3.35 -2.27 10.13
N VAL A 93 -3.95 -2.48 8.96
CA VAL A 93 -5.25 -3.13 8.83
C VAL A 93 -5.06 -4.56 8.35
N ARG A 94 -5.56 -5.52 9.10
CA ARG A 94 -5.52 -6.94 8.77
C ARG A 94 -6.59 -7.29 7.75
N SER A 95 -6.32 -8.28 6.91
CA SER A 95 -7.27 -8.76 5.89
C SER A 95 -8.54 -9.42 6.47
N LYS A 96 -8.49 -9.88 7.73
CA LYS A 96 -9.63 -10.50 8.44
C LYS A 96 -9.66 -10.05 9.90
N SER A 97 -10.87 -9.83 10.46
CA SER A 97 -11.04 -9.61 11.90
C SER A 97 -10.75 -10.88 12.71
N LYS A 98 -10.23 -10.74 13.93
CA LYS A 98 -9.89 -11.87 14.83
C LYS A 98 -11.11 -12.62 15.38
N SER A 99 -12.28 -12.00 15.42
CA SER A 99 -13.60 -12.51 15.79
C SER A 99 -14.53 -11.32 16.08
N HIS A 100 -15.78 -11.40 15.61
CA HIS A 100 -16.89 -10.53 15.96
C HIS A 100 -16.58 -9.00 16.02
N GLY A 101 -16.49 -8.37 14.84
CA GLY A 101 -16.44 -6.91 14.66
C GLY A 101 -15.20 -6.39 13.92
N LYS A 102 -15.41 -5.45 13.00
CA LYS A 102 -14.34 -4.86 12.16
C LYS A 102 -13.31 -4.04 12.96
N GLN A 103 -13.68 -3.55 14.16
CA GLN A 103 -12.76 -2.81 15.05
C GLN A 103 -11.52 -3.61 15.48
N ASN A 104 -11.57 -4.95 15.41
CA ASN A 104 -10.44 -5.82 15.73
C ASN A 104 -9.48 -6.07 14.54
N GLN A 105 -9.67 -5.35 13.42
CA GLN A 105 -8.79 -5.46 12.25
C GLN A 105 -7.60 -4.52 12.32
N ILE A 106 -7.66 -3.44 13.12
CA ILE A 106 -6.62 -2.42 13.20
C ILE A 106 -5.72 -2.72 14.39
N GLU A 107 -4.41 -2.77 14.13
CA GLU A 107 -3.39 -3.02 15.15
C GLU A 107 -2.39 -1.84 15.17
N GLY A 108 -2.06 -1.35 16.36
CA GLY A 108 -1.13 -0.24 16.56
C GLY A 108 -1.80 1.04 17.08
N ALA A 109 -1.45 2.19 16.50
CA ALA A 109 -1.96 3.48 16.95
C ALA A 109 -3.48 3.61 16.76
N LYS A 110 -4.17 4.21 17.75
CA LYS A 110 -5.59 4.54 17.63
C LYS A 110 -5.78 5.65 16.61
N SER A 111 -6.75 5.47 15.70
CA SER A 111 -6.99 6.38 14.58
C SER A 111 -8.27 7.20 14.68
N GLU A 112 -9.02 7.07 15.77
CA GLU A 112 -10.25 7.85 16.00
C GLU A 112 -9.98 9.36 15.95
N ASN A 113 -10.72 10.07 15.11
CA ASN A 113 -10.58 11.51 14.86
C ASN A 113 -9.19 11.92 14.34
N LYS A 114 -8.45 11.02 13.67
CA LYS A 114 -7.14 11.27 13.10
C LYS A 114 -7.16 11.22 11.59
N ASN A 115 -6.31 12.04 10.97
CA ASN A 115 -6.06 12.02 9.55
C ASN A 115 -5.09 10.89 9.19
N VAL A 116 -5.55 9.95 8.39
CA VAL A 116 -4.81 8.71 8.06
C VAL A 116 -4.54 8.63 6.57
N VAL A 117 -3.32 8.25 6.21
CA VAL A 117 -2.97 7.83 4.85
C VAL A 117 -2.69 6.33 4.86
N VAL A 118 -3.35 5.61 3.95
CA VAL A 118 -3.16 4.17 3.77
C VAL A 118 -2.02 3.91 2.79
N VAL A 119 -1.14 2.99 3.13
CA VAL A 119 -0.01 2.54 2.31
C VAL A 119 -0.26 1.11 1.86
N GLU A 120 -0.33 0.92 0.55
CA GLU A 120 -0.49 -0.36 -0.11
C GLU A 120 0.77 -0.69 -0.92
N ASP A 121 1.08 -1.96 -1.11
CA ASP A 121 2.18 -2.36 -2.01
C ASP A 121 1.71 -2.42 -3.47
N LEU A 122 0.54 -2.98 -3.72
CA LEU A 122 0.02 -3.22 -5.06
C LEU A 122 -1.50 -3.02 -5.11
N ILE A 123 -1.94 -2.14 -5.99
CA ILE A 123 -3.36 -2.01 -6.33
C ILE A 123 -3.64 -2.76 -7.64
N SER A 124 -4.33 -3.90 -7.55
CA SER A 124 -4.87 -4.62 -8.70
C SER A 124 -6.34 -4.22 -8.94
N THR A 125 -7.28 -4.88 -8.26
CA THR A 125 -8.72 -4.55 -8.30
C THR A 125 -9.16 -3.57 -7.21
N GLY A 126 -8.27 -3.24 -6.27
CA GLY A 126 -8.52 -2.30 -5.17
C GLY A 126 -9.22 -2.87 -3.94
N GLY A 127 -9.59 -4.14 -3.95
CA GLY A 127 -10.40 -4.73 -2.87
C GLY A 127 -9.75 -4.66 -1.49
N SER A 128 -8.44 -4.92 -1.36
CA SER A 128 -7.71 -4.81 -0.09
C SER A 128 -7.66 -3.37 0.42
N SER A 129 -7.40 -2.42 -0.47
CA SER A 129 -7.33 -0.99 -0.13
C SER A 129 -8.70 -0.47 0.33
N ILE A 130 -9.78 -0.84 -0.37
CA ILE A 130 -11.15 -0.47 0.01
C ILE A 130 -11.48 -1.02 1.40
N THR A 131 -11.23 -2.31 1.62
CA THR A 131 -11.47 -2.94 2.94
C THR A 131 -10.70 -2.25 4.06
N ALA A 132 -9.46 -1.81 3.80
CA ALA A 132 -8.65 -1.10 4.78
C ALA A 132 -9.22 0.30 5.08
N VAL A 133 -9.64 1.03 4.06
CA VAL A 133 -10.29 2.35 4.21
C VAL A 133 -11.56 2.22 5.02
N GLU A 134 -12.47 1.31 4.64
CA GLU A 134 -13.73 1.07 5.35
C GLU A 134 -13.51 0.74 6.84
N ALA A 135 -12.52 -0.13 7.16
CA ALA A 135 -12.23 -0.49 8.53
C ALA A 135 -11.71 0.70 9.35
N LEU A 136 -10.89 1.57 8.76
CA LEU A 136 -10.39 2.77 9.41
C LEU A 136 -11.49 3.81 9.62
N GLU A 137 -12.36 4.04 8.63
CA GLU A 137 -13.49 4.96 8.74
C GLU A 137 -14.52 4.48 9.77
N GLU A 138 -14.81 3.17 9.81
CA GLU A 138 -15.65 2.58 10.87
C GLU A 138 -15.05 2.74 12.27
N ALA A 139 -13.72 2.81 12.39
CA ALA A 139 -13.01 3.12 13.64
C ALA A 139 -12.92 4.63 13.94
N GLY A 140 -13.58 5.48 13.14
CA GLY A 140 -13.65 6.92 13.35
C GLY A 140 -12.47 7.70 12.78
N ALA A 141 -11.64 7.10 11.92
CA ALA A 141 -10.56 7.80 11.24
C ALA A 141 -11.09 8.68 10.10
N ASN A 142 -10.37 9.77 9.82
CA ASN A 142 -10.51 10.52 8.57
C ASN A 142 -9.47 10.04 7.57
N VAL A 143 -9.84 9.14 6.65
CA VAL A 143 -8.91 8.62 5.65
C VAL A 143 -8.76 9.63 4.52
N LEU A 144 -7.54 10.20 4.40
CA LEU A 144 -7.20 11.20 3.40
C LEU A 144 -7.02 10.60 2.01
N GLY A 145 -6.53 9.36 1.95
CA GLY A 145 -6.30 8.65 0.70
C GLY A 145 -5.40 7.43 0.85
N VAL A 146 -5.10 6.83 -0.30
CA VAL A 146 -4.25 5.63 -0.43
C VAL A 146 -3.07 5.96 -1.33
N VAL A 147 -1.86 5.58 -0.91
CA VAL A 147 -0.67 5.59 -1.76
C VAL A 147 -0.17 4.17 -1.99
N ALA A 148 0.30 3.87 -3.19
CA ALA A 148 0.77 2.54 -3.54
C ALA A 148 2.08 2.59 -4.33
N ILE A 149 2.87 1.51 -4.25
CA ILE A 149 4.11 1.37 -5.00
C ILE A 149 3.81 1.14 -6.47
N PHE A 150 2.82 0.29 -6.76
CA PHE A 150 2.46 -0.12 -8.10
C PHE A 150 0.95 -0.27 -8.27
N THR A 151 0.46 0.06 -9.47
CA THR A 151 -0.91 -0.23 -9.89
C THR A 151 -0.91 -0.75 -11.31
N TYR A 152 -1.78 -1.70 -11.60
CA TYR A 152 -1.98 -2.18 -12.97
C TYR A 152 -2.82 -1.23 -13.83
N GLY A 153 -3.29 -0.12 -13.27
CA GLY A 153 -4.14 0.85 -13.98
C GLY A 153 -5.52 0.30 -14.34
N LEU A 154 -5.96 -0.77 -13.70
CA LEU A 154 -7.35 -1.22 -13.79
C LEU A 154 -8.20 -0.14 -13.15
N SER A 155 -9.19 0.34 -13.89
CA SER A 155 -9.96 1.51 -13.51
C SER A 155 -10.58 1.37 -12.10
N LEU A 156 -10.09 2.19 -11.17
CA LEU A 156 -10.69 2.41 -9.85
C LEU A 156 -11.63 3.62 -9.90
N ILE A 157 -12.31 3.81 -11.05
CA ILE A 157 -13.09 5.02 -11.37
C ILE A 157 -14.20 5.32 -10.34
N HIS A 158 -14.46 4.44 -9.41
CA HIS A 158 -15.57 4.56 -8.46
C HIS A 158 -15.15 4.55 -6.98
N ILE A 159 -13.92 4.96 -6.71
CA ILE A 159 -13.49 5.19 -5.33
C ILE A 159 -13.42 6.68 -5.07
#